data_69a6b7f52027e4390d43de19a4c8003c
#
_entry.id   69a6b7f52027e4390d43de19a4c8003c
#
_cell.length_a   1.000
_cell.length_b   1.000
_cell.length_c   1.000
_cell.angle_alpha   90.00
_cell.angle_beta   90.00
_cell.angle_gamma   90.00
#
_symmetry.space_group_name_H-M   'P 1'
#
loop_
_entity.id
_entity.type
_entity.pdbx_description
1 polymer ?
#
loop_
_entity_poly.entity_id
_entity_poly.type
_entity_poly.pdbx_seq_one_letter_code
_entity_poly.pdbx_strand_id
1 'polypeptide(L)'
;TYQLDAIAITNHNAFDAEQFKRIQTTLSIPVFPGIEVDIEHGHLLVITSPSDLDDFIPRCYQVWRYNGSDKNACITEEQFISTFPEYRKYILIPHYDKSPQLDLTKVPHLREAITCGEVSSVKKFISQKKQSDDLVPILFSDWRACEPLENLDNRQTFIDVEDITLPAIKYALTDREKVSVDSSEGHTTFQVLENGLQISTGLTVVLGKRSSGKSYTLQQIASQFENGKHIEQFALLSKDAQTDQAKFDEALQKKGADISEHFLAPLKAVI
;
A
#
# COMPACT_ATOMS: atom_id res chain seq x y z
N THR A 1 -18.07 -10.63 -1.60
CA THR A 1 -17.25 -11.37 -0.62
C THR A 1 -15.93 -10.63 -0.53
N TYR A 2 -15.60 -10.09 0.65
CA TYR A 2 -14.31 -9.46 0.88
C TYR A 2 -13.23 -10.55 0.90
N GLN A 3 -12.20 -10.39 0.08
CA GLN A 3 -11.01 -11.25 0.12
C GLN A 3 -9.98 -10.51 0.97
N LEU A 4 -9.90 -10.87 2.25
CA LEU A 4 -8.90 -10.34 3.17
C LEU A 4 -7.83 -11.39 3.38
N ASP A 5 -6.56 -10.99 3.30
CA ASP A 5 -5.42 -11.86 3.55
C ASP A 5 -4.99 -11.83 5.03
N ALA A 6 -5.35 -10.78 5.76
CA ALA A 6 -5.14 -10.65 7.20
C ALA A 6 -6.13 -9.66 7.83
N ILE A 7 -6.33 -9.75 9.15
CA ILE A 7 -7.09 -8.78 9.94
C ILE A 7 -6.37 -8.47 11.25
N ALA A 8 -6.65 -7.29 11.82
CA ALA A 8 -6.31 -6.98 13.20
C ALA A 8 -7.59 -6.75 14.01
N ILE A 9 -7.61 -7.20 15.26
CA ILE A 9 -8.70 -6.97 16.21
C ILE A 9 -8.25 -5.88 17.16
N THR A 10 -8.88 -4.71 17.07
CA THR A 10 -8.49 -3.49 17.80
C THR A 10 -9.67 -2.91 18.56
N ASN A 11 -10.11 -3.60 19.61
CA ASN A 11 -11.18 -3.07 20.45
C ASN A 11 -10.73 -1.79 21.19
N HIS A 12 -11.67 -0.89 21.39
CA HIS A 12 -11.43 0.41 22.02
C HIS A 12 -11.13 0.28 23.51
N ASN A 13 -9.94 0.72 23.93
CA ASN A 13 -9.42 0.70 25.30
C ASN A 13 -9.49 -0.65 26.04
N ALA A 14 -9.71 -1.73 25.32
CA ALA A 14 -9.84 -3.06 25.89
C ALA A 14 -9.34 -4.14 24.93
N PHE A 15 -8.92 -5.27 25.49
CA PHE A 15 -8.56 -6.45 24.72
C PHE A 15 -9.24 -7.68 25.34
N ASP A 16 -10.06 -8.36 24.56
CA ASP A 16 -10.71 -9.60 24.95
C ASP A 16 -9.93 -10.80 24.38
N ALA A 17 -9.16 -11.44 25.24
CA ALA A 17 -8.30 -12.58 24.86
C ALA A 17 -9.12 -13.81 24.42
N GLU A 18 -10.33 -14.03 24.98
CA GLU A 18 -11.17 -15.16 24.59
C GLU A 18 -11.81 -14.91 23.22
N GLN A 19 -12.30 -13.68 22.99
CA GLN A 19 -12.80 -13.27 21.69
C GLN A 19 -11.71 -13.41 20.63
N PHE A 20 -10.52 -12.91 20.90
CA PHE A 20 -9.38 -13.01 19.99
C PHE A 20 -9.06 -14.47 19.62
N LYS A 21 -8.93 -15.36 20.61
CA LYS A 21 -8.66 -16.78 20.41
C LYS A 21 -9.74 -17.47 19.58
N ARG A 22 -11.01 -17.17 19.83
CA ARG A 22 -12.12 -17.70 19.03
C ARG A 22 -12.02 -17.26 17.57
N ILE A 23 -11.77 -15.99 17.32
CA ILE A 23 -11.63 -15.46 15.95
C ILE A 23 -10.43 -16.10 15.26
N GLN A 24 -9.28 -16.15 15.92
CA GLN A 24 -8.05 -16.75 15.40
C GLN A 24 -8.20 -18.23 15.04
N THR A 25 -8.95 -19.00 15.84
CA THR A 25 -9.20 -20.42 15.55
C THR A 25 -10.26 -20.66 14.49
N THR A 26 -11.12 -19.68 14.23
CA THR A 26 -12.22 -19.79 13.28
C THR A 26 -11.81 -19.38 11.87
N LEU A 27 -10.91 -18.39 11.76
CA LEU A 27 -10.47 -17.87 10.47
C LEU A 27 -9.23 -18.61 9.96
N SER A 28 -9.17 -18.79 8.64
CA SER A 28 -8.01 -19.39 7.95
C SER A 28 -6.93 -18.37 7.59
N ILE A 29 -7.17 -17.07 7.84
CA ILE A 29 -6.23 -16.00 7.59
C ILE A 29 -5.53 -15.57 8.90
N PRO A 30 -4.33 -14.99 8.85
CA PRO A 30 -3.67 -14.41 10.01
C PRO A 30 -4.53 -13.36 10.72
N VAL A 31 -4.62 -13.47 12.04
CA VAL A 31 -5.32 -12.51 12.91
C VAL A 31 -4.30 -11.91 13.86
N PHE A 32 -4.13 -10.59 13.80
CA PHE A 32 -3.21 -9.85 14.67
C PHE A 32 -3.95 -9.29 15.90
N PRO A 33 -3.40 -9.47 17.12
CA PRO A 33 -3.95 -8.83 18.30
C PRO A 33 -3.59 -7.35 18.32
N GLY A 34 -4.52 -6.53 18.73
CA GLY A 34 -4.34 -5.09 18.84
C GLY A 34 -5.33 -4.45 19.80
N ILE A 35 -5.14 -3.18 20.05
CA ILE A 35 -6.00 -2.32 20.87
C ILE A 35 -6.02 -0.93 20.26
N GLU A 36 -7.18 -0.27 20.30
CA GLU A 36 -7.30 1.16 20.04
C GLU A 36 -7.28 1.91 21.38
N VAL A 37 -6.31 2.80 21.56
CA VAL A 37 -6.04 3.49 22.83
C VAL A 37 -6.39 4.97 22.71
N ASP A 38 -7.20 5.47 23.68
CA ASP A 38 -7.39 6.91 23.86
C ASP A 38 -6.14 7.51 24.53
N ILE A 39 -5.40 8.30 23.78
CA ILE A 39 -4.15 8.95 24.21
C ILE A 39 -4.14 10.42 23.81
N GLU A 40 -3.81 11.31 24.75
CA GLU A 40 -3.69 12.75 24.51
C GLU A 40 -4.88 13.33 23.71
N HIS A 41 -6.10 12.85 24.02
CA HIS A 41 -7.35 13.21 23.36
C HIS A 41 -7.47 12.83 21.88
N GLY A 42 -6.64 11.90 21.41
CA GLY A 42 -6.74 11.28 20.10
C GLY A 42 -6.74 9.76 20.23
N HIS A 43 -6.78 9.06 19.11
CA HIS A 43 -6.74 7.59 19.09
C HIS A 43 -5.44 7.07 18.47
N LEU A 44 -4.92 6.00 19.05
CA LEU A 44 -3.74 5.27 18.58
C LEU A 44 -4.05 3.78 18.57
N LEU A 45 -3.97 3.16 17.39
CA LEU A 45 -4.02 1.72 17.26
C LEU A 45 -2.63 1.15 17.54
N VAL A 46 -2.59 0.10 18.36
CA VAL A 46 -1.38 -0.65 18.73
C VAL A 46 -1.59 -2.10 18.30
N ILE A 47 -0.81 -2.57 17.34
CA ILE A 47 -0.94 -3.93 16.79
C ILE A 47 0.35 -4.69 17.06
N THR A 48 0.22 -5.95 17.52
CA THR A 48 1.35 -6.82 17.85
C THR A 48 1.27 -8.17 17.14
N SER A 49 2.34 -8.96 17.28
CA SER A 49 2.37 -10.34 16.79
C SER A 49 1.55 -11.26 17.71
N PRO A 50 0.87 -12.28 17.16
CA PRO A 50 0.26 -13.34 18.00
C PRO A 50 1.24 -14.03 18.94
N SER A 51 2.53 -14.07 18.63
CA SER A 51 3.58 -14.61 19.50
C SER A 51 3.80 -13.81 20.79
N ASP A 52 3.41 -12.52 20.80
CA ASP A 52 3.60 -11.63 21.94
C ASP A 52 2.34 -11.48 22.79
N LEU A 53 1.34 -12.33 22.57
CA LEU A 53 0.01 -12.22 23.18
C LEU A 53 0.06 -12.23 24.70
N ASP A 54 0.88 -13.09 25.30
CA ASP A 54 0.99 -13.24 26.77
C ASP A 54 1.55 -11.96 27.43
N ASP A 55 2.46 -11.25 26.77
CA ASP A 55 2.98 -9.96 27.22
C ASP A 55 1.99 -8.81 26.93
N PHE A 56 1.22 -8.91 25.86
CA PHE A 56 0.31 -7.88 25.41
C PHE A 56 -0.97 -7.77 26.27
N ILE A 57 -1.55 -8.89 26.68
CA ILE A 57 -2.78 -8.93 27.49
C ILE A 57 -2.70 -8.09 28.77
N PRO A 58 -1.67 -8.27 29.65
CA PRO A 58 -1.59 -7.47 30.87
C PRO A 58 -1.38 -5.98 30.60
N ARG A 59 -0.74 -5.61 29.49
CA ARG A 59 -0.58 -4.20 29.07
C ARG A 59 -1.91 -3.60 28.66
N CYS A 60 -2.71 -4.30 27.87
CA CYS A 60 -4.06 -3.86 27.52
C CYS A 60 -4.97 -3.72 28.76
N TYR A 61 -4.84 -4.62 29.73
CA TYR A 61 -5.56 -4.50 31.01
C TYR A 61 -5.13 -3.24 31.79
N GLN A 62 -3.85 -2.86 31.73
CA GLN A 62 -3.38 -1.60 32.33
C GLN A 62 -3.98 -0.37 31.65
N VAL A 63 -4.10 -0.34 30.31
CA VAL A 63 -4.80 0.71 29.56
C VAL A 63 -6.25 0.82 30.03
N TRP A 64 -6.95 -0.32 30.10
CA TRP A 64 -8.33 -0.38 30.59
C TRP A 64 -8.45 0.17 32.01
N ARG A 65 -7.50 -0.10 32.89
CA ARG A 65 -7.48 0.45 34.25
C ARG A 65 -7.31 1.96 34.30
N TYR A 66 -6.52 2.55 33.42
CA TYR A 66 -6.35 4.00 33.34
C TYR A 66 -7.62 4.70 32.82
N ASN A 67 -8.20 4.17 31.76
CA ASN A 67 -9.36 4.77 31.12
C ASN A 67 -10.66 4.47 31.88
N GLY A 68 -10.73 3.36 32.62
CA GLY A 68 -11.88 2.99 33.45
C GLY A 68 -13.19 2.93 32.69
N SER A 69 -14.26 3.38 33.35
CA SER A 69 -15.60 3.55 32.75
C SER A 69 -15.85 4.96 32.22
N ASP A 70 -14.91 5.87 32.38
CA ASP A 70 -15.03 7.25 31.90
C ASP A 70 -14.67 7.30 30.39
N LYS A 71 -15.67 7.60 29.57
CA LYS A 71 -15.52 7.70 28.12
C LYS A 71 -14.66 8.88 27.66
N ASN A 72 -14.36 9.82 28.56
CA ASN A 72 -13.50 10.98 28.28
C ASN A 72 -12.09 10.80 28.83
N ALA A 73 -11.82 9.71 29.55
CA ALA A 73 -10.49 9.43 30.05
C ALA A 73 -9.57 9.04 28.90
N CYS A 74 -8.38 9.60 28.92
CA CYS A 74 -7.31 9.23 28.00
C CYS A 74 -6.01 9.09 28.81
N ILE A 75 -5.09 8.27 28.30
CA ILE A 75 -3.76 8.16 28.91
C ILE A 75 -2.83 9.22 28.33
N THR A 76 -1.81 9.59 29.10
CA THR A 76 -0.73 10.46 28.60
C THR A 76 0.32 9.64 27.83
N GLU A 77 1.19 10.33 27.08
CA GLU A 77 2.32 9.67 26.41
C GLU A 77 3.21 8.91 27.40
N GLU A 78 3.50 9.49 28.59
CA GLU A 78 4.32 8.83 29.62
C GLU A 78 3.65 7.56 30.15
N GLN A 79 2.33 7.60 30.39
CA GLN A 79 1.57 6.44 30.81
C GLN A 79 1.59 5.34 29.74
N PHE A 80 1.47 5.73 28.47
CA PHE A 80 1.59 4.80 27.36
C PHE A 80 2.97 4.14 27.30
N ILE A 81 4.05 4.91 27.34
CA ILE A 81 5.43 4.39 27.33
C ILE A 81 5.70 3.49 28.54
N SER A 82 5.20 3.88 29.71
CA SER A 82 5.31 3.04 30.92
C SER A 82 4.57 1.71 30.75
N THR A 83 3.43 1.70 30.08
CA THR A 83 2.63 0.49 29.82
C THR A 83 3.25 -0.37 28.71
N PHE A 84 3.75 0.26 27.66
CA PHE A 84 4.37 -0.37 26.49
C PHE A 84 5.84 0.06 26.35
N PRO A 85 6.76 -0.36 27.23
CA PRO A 85 8.14 0.13 27.22
C PRO A 85 8.90 -0.23 25.93
N GLU A 86 8.51 -1.32 25.27
CA GLU A 86 9.04 -1.73 23.97
C GLU A 86 8.12 -1.32 22.80
N TYR A 87 7.46 -0.13 22.91
CA TYR A 87 6.48 0.32 21.92
C TYR A 87 7.00 0.31 20.48
N ARG A 88 8.31 0.42 20.29
CA ARG A 88 8.93 0.35 18.96
C ARG A 88 8.79 -1.01 18.28
N LYS A 89 8.43 -2.07 18.98
CA LYS A 89 8.17 -3.40 18.39
C LYS A 89 6.78 -3.48 17.72
N TYR A 90 5.82 -2.70 18.20
CA TYR A 90 4.45 -2.68 17.69
C TYR A 90 4.32 -1.89 16.37
N ILE A 91 3.23 -2.12 15.65
CA ILE A 91 2.76 -1.19 14.63
C ILE A 91 1.89 -0.16 15.35
N LEU A 92 2.27 1.10 15.26
CA LEU A 92 1.56 2.24 15.85
C LEU A 92 0.88 3.04 14.74
N ILE A 93 -0.45 3.14 14.81
CA ILE A 93 -1.26 3.81 13.78
C ILE A 93 -2.15 4.85 14.46
N PRO A 94 -1.77 6.13 14.46
CA PRO A 94 -2.63 7.19 14.97
C PRO A 94 -3.80 7.45 14.02
N HIS A 95 -4.93 7.92 14.56
CA HIS A 95 -5.88 8.66 13.77
C HIS A 95 -5.21 9.93 13.24
N TYR A 96 -4.90 9.95 11.96
CA TYR A 96 -4.11 11.00 11.34
C TYR A 96 -4.98 12.03 10.62
N ASP A 97 -5.85 11.58 9.71
CA ASP A 97 -6.89 12.39 9.08
C ASP A 97 -8.27 11.73 9.31
N LYS A 98 -8.50 11.37 10.55
CA LYS A 98 -9.69 10.72 11.10
C LYS A 98 -9.95 11.25 12.50
N SER A 99 -11.22 11.51 12.86
CA SER A 99 -11.60 12.02 14.19
C SER A 99 -11.85 10.85 15.16
N PRO A 100 -11.45 10.98 16.45
CA PRO A 100 -10.62 12.05 17.02
C PRO A 100 -9.15 11.91 16.58
N GLN A 101 -8.62 12.98 15.99
CA GLN A 101 -7.26 13.01 15.47
C GLN A 101 -6.25 13.09 16.61
N LEU A 102 -5.17 12.30 16.53
CA LEU A 102 -4.04 12.42 17.45
C LEU A 102 -3.11 13.56 16.99
N ASP A 103 -2.94 14.54 17.87
CA ASP A 103 -1.95 15.60 17.67
C ASP A 103 -0.55 15.04 17.95
N LEU A 104 0.21 14.78 16.89
CA LEU A 104 1.55 14.20 16.99
C LEU A 104 2.57 15.09 17.71
N THR A 105 2.28 16.38 17.89
CA THR A 105 3.14 17.29 18.68
C THR A 105 3.04 17.01 20.18
N LYS A 106 1.96 16.37 20.64
CA LYS A 106 1.76 15.98 22.04
C LYS A 106 2.36 14.63 22.39
N VAL A 107 2.82 13.88 21.39
CA VAL A 107 3.42 12.55 21.55
C VAL A 107 4.79 12.49 20.87
N PRO A 108 5.75 13.34 21.24
CA PRO A 108 7.02 13.50 20.53
C PRO A 108 7.89 12.23 20.55
N HIS A 109 7.84 11.43 21.62
CA HIS A 109 8.60 10.19 21.71
C HIS A 109 7.99 9.08 20.82
N LEU A 110 6.67 9.01 20.76
CA LEU A 110 5.98 8.04 19.90
C LEU A 110 6.09 8.43 18.43
N ARG A 111 6.14 9.74 18.12
CA ARG A 111 6.22 10.25 16.75
C ARG A 111 7.38 9.62 15.96
N GLU A 112 8.51 9.34 16.59
CA GLU A 112 9.67 8.69 15.96
C GLU A 112 9.40 7.24 15.54
N ALA A 113 8.48 6.55 16.21
CA ALA A 113 8.12 5.16 15.91
C ALA A 113 6.90 5.04 14.97
N ILE A 114 6.19 6.16 14.72
CA ILE A 114 5.01 6.21 13.88
C ILE A 114 5.43 6.49 12.44
N THR A 115 5.13 5.55 11.54
CA THR A 115 5.47 5.65 10.11
C THR A 115 4.23 5.80 9.22
N CYS A 116 3.07 5.43 9.75
CA CYS A 116 1.80 5.43 9.03
C CYS A 116 0.69 6.04 9.88
N GLY A 117 -0.44 6.41 9.26
CA GLY A 117 -1.55 7.02 9.96
C GLY A 117 -2.89 6.74 9.28
N GLU A 118 -3.93 6.57 10.09
CA GLU A 118 -5.26 6.23 9.60
C GLU A 118 -6.00 7.47 9.09
N VAL A 119 -6.61 7.30 7.92
CA VAL A 119 -7.46 8.29 7.26
C VAL A 119 -8.89 7.81 7.16
N SER A 120 -9.86 8.72 7.10
CA SER A 120 -11.28 8.37 7.17
C SER A 120 -11.94 8.07 5.82
N SER A 121 -11.23 8.20 4.69
CA SER A 121 -11.80 7.96 3.37
C SER A 121 -10.75 7.73 2.28
N VAL A 122 -11.16 7.07 1.19
CA VAL A 122 -10.33 6.88 -0.02
C VAL A 122 -9.83 8.23 -0.58
N LYS A 123 -10.67 9.27 -0.58
CA LYS A 123 -10.28 10.62 -1.02
C LYS A 123 -9.11 11.16 -0.19
N LYS A 124 -9.18 11.02 1.12
CA LYS A 124 -8.11 11.45 2.03
C LYS A 124 -6.86 10.59 1.86
N PHE A 125 -7.02 9.28 1.70
CA PHE A 125 -5.91 8.38 1.39
C PHE A 125 -5.13 8.84 0.15
N ILE A 126 -5.83 9.06 -0.98
CA ILE A 126 -5.21 9.52 -2.22
C ILE A 126 -4.56 10.90 -2.06
N SER A 127 -5.17 11.79 -1.28
CA SER A 127 -4.61 13.12 -1.00
C SER A 127 -3.32 13.01 -0.20
N GLN A 128 -3.32 12.23 0.88
CA GLN A 128 -2.15 12.04 1.75
C GLN A 128 -1.03 11.24 1.06
N LYS A 129 -1.39 10.26 0.22
CA LYS A 129 -0.40 9.50 -0.56
C LYS A 129 0.46 10.38 -1.48
N LYS A 130 -0.05 11.52 -1.92
CA LYS A 130 0.67 12.48 -2.79
C LYS A 130 1.63 13.41 -2.03
N GLN A 131 1.55 13.47 -0.71
CA GLN A 131 2.38 14.36 0.11
C GLN A 131 3.62 13.61 0.57
N SER A 132 4.81 14.03 0.15
CA SER A 132 6.07 13.28 0.36
C SER A 132 6.55 13.20 1.79
N ASP A 133 6.19 14.18 2.64
CA ASP A 133 6.80 14.37 3.97
C ASP A 133 5.91 13.89 5.13
N ASP A 134 4.74 13.34 4.82
CA ASP A 134 3.76 12.90 5.81
C ASP A 134 3.77 11.38 6.03
N LEU A 135 2.97 10.92 6.99
CA LEU A 135 2.79 9.51 7.28
C LEU A 135 2.23 8.73 6.09
N VAL A 136 2.56 7.46 5.99
CA VAL A 136 1.94 6.55 5.01
C VAL A 136 0.45 6.40 5.36
N PRO A 137 -0.49 6.79 4.48
CA PRO A 137 -1.91 6.70 4.78
C PRO A 137 -2.39 5.24 4.82
N ILE A 138 -3.28 4.94 5.77
CA ILE A 138 -3.95 3.66 5.89
C ILE A 138 -5.45 3.90 6.03
N LEU A 139 -6.25 3.01 5.44
CA LEU A 139 -7.70 3.05 5.50
C LEU A 139 -8.24 1.72 6.02
N PHE A 140 -8.99 1.78 7.13
CA PHE A 140 -9.63 0.61 7.73
C PHE A 140 -11.16 0.71 7.70
N SER A 141 -11.82 -0.44 7.87
CA SER A 141 -13.29 -0.51 7.83
C SER A 141 -13.95 0.00 9.10
N ASP A 142 -13.27 -0.05 10.25
CA ASP A 142 -13.86 0.16 11.59
C ASP A 142 -15.12 -0.68 11.87
N TRP A 143 -15.23 -1.81 11.19
CA TRP A 143 -16.40 -2.65 11.31
C TRP A 143 -16.50 -3.24 12.72
N ARG A 144 -17.70 -3.16 13.27
CA ARG A 144 -18.01 -3.74 14.58
C ARG A 144 -18.85 -5.01 14.39
N ALA A 145 -18.49 -6.07 15.11
CA ALA A 145 -19.15 -7.36 15.00
C ALA A 145 -20.66 -7.34 15.36
N CYS A 146 -21.14 -6.28 16.01
CA CYS A 146 -22.56 -6.08 16.29
C CYS A 146 -23.32 -5.38 15.13
N GLU A 147 -22.63 -4.92 14.11
CA GLU A 147 -23.25 -4.26 12.96
C GLU A 147 -23.63 -5.30 11.88
N PRO A 148 -24.74 -5.09 11.14
CA PRO A 148 -25.08 -5.96 10.03
C PRO A 148 -23.98 -5.96 8.96
N LEU A 149 -23.68 -7.13 8.38
CA LEU A 149 -22.70 -7.29 7.30
C LEU A 149 -23.01 -6.44 6.06
N GLU A 150 -24.28 -6.07 5.87
CA GLU A 150 -24.76 -5.20 4.79
C GLU A 150 -24.17 -3.78 4.90
N ASN A 151 -23.79 -3.35 6.10
CA ASN A 151 -23.17 -2.04 6.36
C ASN A 151 -21.64 -2.09 6.33
N LEU A 152 -21.04 -3.22 5.95
CA LEU A 152 -19.60 -3.33 5.84
C LEU A 152 -19.11 -2.45 4.70
N ASP A 153 -18.50 -1.34 5.03
CA ASP A 153 -17.81 -0.48 4.06
C ASP A 153 -16.66 -1.24 3.40
N ASN A 154 -16.55 -1.13 2.08
CA ASN A 154 -15.43 -1.70 1.34
C ASN A 154 -14.15 -0.86 1.53
N ARG A 155 -13.79 -0.65 2.79
CA ARG A 155 -12.59 0.06 3.19
C ARG A 155 -11.55 -0.95 3.60
N GLN A 156 -10.56 -1.11 2.75
CA GLN A 156 -9.43 -1.99 3.01
C GLN A 156 -8.16 -1.37 2.44
N THR A 157 -7.04 -1.69 3.04
CA THR A 157 -5.73 -1.29 2.57
C THR A 157 -5.00 -2.50 2.02
N PHE A 158 -4.45 -2.38 0.83
CA PHE A 158 -3.55 -3.37 0.24
C PHE A 158 -2.12 -3.00 0.58
N ILE A 159 -1.37 -3.93 1.14
CA ILE A 159 0.02 -3.76 1.56
C ILE A 159 0.86 -4.80 0.83
N ASP A 160 1.83 -4.35 0.04
CA ASP A 160 2.72 -5.22 -0.71
C ASP A 160 3.79 -5.81 0.21
N VAL A 161 3.61 -7.07 0.58
CA VAL A 161 4.52 -7.85 1.43
C VAL A 161 4.71 -9.25 0.87
N GLU A 162 5.89 -9.82 1.02
CA GLU A 162 6.18 -11.19 0.62
C GLU A 162 5.56 -12.19 1.62
N ASP A 163 5.67 -11.90 2.91
CA ASP A 163 5.12 -12.71 4.00
C ASP A 163 4.18 -11.89 4.89
N ILE A 164 3.06 -12.49 5.30
CA ILE A 164 2.09 -11.84 6.20
C ILE A 164 2.56 -12.00 7.66
N THR A 165 3.61 -11.26 8.00
CA THR A 165 4.17 -11.19 9.36
C THR A 165 4.16 -9.74 9.86
N LEU A 166 4.10 -9.56 11.18
CA LEU A 166 4.12 -8.21 11.76
C LEU A 166 5.35 -7.39 11.33
N PRO A 167 6.59 -7.93 11.34
CA PRO A 167 7.77 -7.20 10.89
C PRO A 167 7.72 -6.80 9.41
N ALA A 168 7.23 -7.69 8.53
CA ALA A 168 7.12 -7.42 7.10
C ALA A 168 6.09 -6.30 6.84
N ILE A 169 4.90 -6.39 7.47
CA ILE A 169 3.87 -5.36 7.38
C ILE A 169 4.41 -4.03 7.91
N LYS A 170 5.04 -4.04 9.09
CA LYS A 170 5.62 -2.83 9.70
C LYS A 170 6.65 -2.17 8.79
N TYR A 171 7.51 -2.95 8.15
CA TYR A 171 8.49 -2.44 7.19
C TYR A 171 7.80 -1.86 5.94
N ALA A 172 6.81 -2.55 5.38
CA ALA A 172 6.06 -2.04 4.23
C ALA A 172 5.33 -0.73 4.52
N LEU A 173 4.89 -0.52 5.76
CA LEU A 173 4.25 0.73 6.22
C LEU A 173 5.22 1.92 6.39
N THR A 174 6.47 1.77 6.00
CA THR A 174 7.43 2.88 5.86
C THR A 174 7.51 3.40 4.42
N ASP A 175 6.92 2.67 3.47
CA ASP A 175 7.00 2.97 2.03
C ASP A 175 5.60 3.16 1.44
N ARG A 176 5.31 4.36 0.94
CA ARG A 176 4.02 4.72 0.33
C ARG A 176 3.69 3.93 -0.91
N GLU A 177 4.71 3.52 -1.67
CA GLU A 177 4.52 2.75 -2.89
C GLU A 177 4.05 1.32 -2.61
N LYS A 178 4.27 0.84 -1.38
CA LYS A 178 3.81 -0.48 -0.92
C LYS A 178 2.39 -0.49 -0.38
N VAL A 179 1.72 0.66 -0.36
CA VAL A 179 0.38 0.78 0.24
C VAL A 179 -0.60 1.38 -0.77
N SER A 180 -1.74 0.73 -0.97
CA SER A 180 -2.79 1.17 -1.90
C SER A 180 -4.20 0.86 -1.36
N VAL A 181 -5.20 1.48 -1.95
CA VAL A 181 -6.64 1.21 -1.68
C VAL A 181 -7.29 0.41 -2.81
N ASP A 182 -6.52 0.06 -3.84
CA ASP A 182 -6.96 -0.75 -4.97
C ASP A 182 -5.96 -1.88 -5.19
N SER A 183 -6.46 -3.10 -5.31
CA SER A 183 -5.66 -4.29 -5.62
C SER A 183 -4.94 -4.20 -6.97
N SER A 184 -5.42 -3.33 -7.87
CA SER A 184 -4.80 -3.10 -9.18
C SER A 184 -3.58 -2.18 -9.13
N GLU A 185 -3.40 -1.39 -8.06
CA GLU A 185 -2.24 -0.50 -7.89
C GLU A 185 -1.01 -1.22 -7.31
N GLY A 186 -1.18 -2.40 -6.74
CA GLY A 186 -0.07 -3.17 -6.15
C GLY A 186 0.79 -3.88 -7.21
N HIS A 187 2.00 -4.28 -6.82
CA HIS A 187 2.87 -5.19 -7.61
C HIS A 187 2.36 -6.63 -7.61
N THR A 188 1.03 -6.81 -7.62
CA THR A 188 0.44 -8.13 -7.69
C THR A 188 0.70 -8.75 -9.05
N THR A 189 1.13 -9.99 -9.05
CA THR A 189 1.20 -10.80 -10.25
C THR A 189 0.00 -11.75 -10.30
N PHE A 190 -0.46 -12.07 -11.50
CA PHE A 190 -1.49 -13.08 -11.70
C PHE A 190 -1.11 -13.97 -12.88
N GLN A 191 -1.54 -15.21 -12.82
CA GLN A 191 -1.33 -16.15 -13.93
C GLN A 191 -2.26 -15.79 -15.06
N VAL A 192 -1.69 -15.45 -16.22
CA VAL A 192 -2.43 -15.00 -17.40
C VAL A 192 -2.61 -16.11 -18.44
N LEU A 193 -1.75 -17.12 -18.44
CA LEU A 193 -1.83 -18.27 -19.36
C LEU A 193 -1.79 -19.59 -18.59
N GLU A 194 -2.41 -20.63 -19.13
CA GLU A 194 -2.46 -21.97 -18.54
C GLU A 194 -1.08 -22.61 -18.31
N ASN A 195 -0.07 -22.17 -19.05
CA ASN A 195 1.32 -22.62 -18.89
C ASN A 195 2.04 -22.06 -17.66
N GLY A 196 1.34 -21.34 -16.79
CA GLY A 196 1.90 -20.74 -15.57
C GLY A 196 2.53 -19.36 -15.75
N LEU A 197 2.41 -18.74 -16.96
CA LEU A 197 2.94 -17.38 -17.16
C LEU A 197 2.21 -16.40 -16.26
N GLN A 198 2.99 -15.73 -15.40
CA GLN A 198 2.52 -14.64 -14.55
C GLN A 198 2.92 -13.30 -15.12
N ILE A 199 2.01 -12.32 -15.01
CA ILE A 199 2.27 -10.91 -15.36
C ILE A 199 1.79 -10.02 -14.21
N SER A 200 2.35 -8.82 -14.10
CA SER A 200 1.91 -7.83 -13.15
C SER A 200 0.56 -7.23 -13.56
N THR A 201 -0.27 -6.89 -12.58
CA THR A 201 -1.49 -6.07 -12.79
C THR A 201 -1.17 -4.64 -13.25
N GLY A 202 0.05 -4.17 -12.99
CA GLY A 202 0.57 -2.89 -13.50
C GLY A 202 1.27 -3.03 -14.86
N LEU A 203 2.45 -2.47 -15.00
CA LEU A 203 3.25 -2.52 -16.21
C LEU A 203 4.11 -3.80 -16.27
N THR A 204 3.94 -4.61 -17.30
CA THR A 204 4.81 -5.75 -17.61
C THR A 204 5.60 -5.49 -18.89
N VAL A 205 6.92 -5.67 -18.86
CA VAL A 205 7.80 -5.53 -20.00
C VAL A 205 8.32 -6.90 -20.43
N VAL A 206 8.05 -7.29 -21.69
CA VAL A 206 8.50 -8.56 -22.28
C VAL A 206 9.78 -8.33 -23.05
N LEU A 207 10.89 -8.85 -22.54
CA LEU A 207 12.21 -8.74 -23.17
C LEU A 207 12.64 -10.05 -23.85
N GLY A 208 13.41 -9.94 -24.92
CA GLY A 208 13.94 -11.11 -25.62
C GLY A 208 14.58 -10.76 -26.98
N LYS A 209 15.37 -11.66 -27.50
CA LYS A 209 16.00 -11.52 -28.83
C LYS A 209 14.94 -11.47 -29.95
N ARG A 210 15.34 -11.04 -31.13
CA ARG A 210 14.47 -11.12 -32.32
C ARG A 210 14.05 -12.59 -32.54
N SER A 211 12.76 -12.78 -32.90
CA SER A 211 12.16 -14.11 -33.15
C SER A 211 12.08 -15.04 -31.95
N SER A 212 12.17 -14.52 -30.71
CA SER A 212 12.02 -15.31 -29.47
C SER A 212 10.55 -15.55 -29.03
N GLY A 213 9.56 -15.22 -29.88
CA GLY A 213 8.14 -15.45 -29.56
C GLY A 213 7.43 -14.33 -28.79
N LYS A 214 8.06 -13.16 -28.56
CA LYS A 214 7.45 -12.05 -27.80
C LYS A 214 6.06 -11.65 -28.33
N SER A 215 5.93 -11.43 -29.63
CA SER A 215 4.65 -11.02 -30.24
C SER A 215 3.61 -12.14 -30.15
N TYR A 216 4.02 -13.39 -30.26
CA TYR A 216 3.14 -14.53 -30.05
C TYR A 216 2.61 -14.57 -28.60
N THR A 217 3.50 -14.41 -27.62
CA THR A 217 3.10 -14.37 -26.20
C THR A 217 2.15 -13.22 -25.92
N LEU A 218 2.44 -12.01 -26.45
CA LEU A 218 1.54 -10.85 -26.28
C LEU A 218 0.17 -11.09 -26.92
N GLN A 219 0.12 -11.76 -28.07
CA GLN A 219 -1.15 -12.11 -28.72
C GLN A 219 -1.94 -13.14 -27.90
N GLN A 220 -1.25 -14.14 -27.34
CA GLN A 220 -1.90 -15.11 -26.42
C GLN A 220 -2.46 -14.41 -25.17
N ILE A 221 -1.70 -13.46 -24.57
CA ILE A 221 -2.17 -12.67 -23.44
C ILE A 221 -3.40 -11.84 -23.85
N ALA A 222 -3.33 -11.13 -24.96
CA ALA A 222 -4.43 -10.28 -25.43
C ALA A 222 -5.73 -11.08 -25.66
N SER A 223 -5.62 -12.34 -26.09
CA SER A 223 -6.78 -13.21 -26.31
C SER A 223 -7.50 -13.64 -25.01
N GLN A 224 -6.88 -13.48 -23.85
CA GLN A 224 -7.50 -13.80 -22.55
C GLN A 224 -8.45 -12.69 -22.05
N PHE A 225 -8.41 -11.49 -22.66
CA PHE A 225 -9.17 -10.34 -22.21
C PHE A 225 -10.17 -9.91 -23.29
N GLU A 226 -11.48 -9.93 -22.99
CA GLU A 226 -12.53 -9.48 -23.92
C GLU A 226 -12.37 -8.02 -24.38
N ASN A 227 -11.85 -7.18 -23.50
CA ASN A 227 -11.60 -5.75 -23.78
C ASN A 227 -10.12 -5.42 -24.03
N GLY A 228 -9.27 -6.44 -24.24
CA GLY A 228 -7.85 -6.28 -24.49
C GLY A 228 -7.61 -5.54 -25.82
N LYS A 229 -6.83 -4.45 -25.79
CA LYS A 229 -6.38 -3.74 -27.00
C LYS A 229 -4.96 -4.14 -27.33
N HIS A 230 -4.77 -4.86 -28.42
CA HIS A 230 -3.47 -5.15 -28.99
C HIS A 230 -3.11 -4.04 -29.99
N ILE A 231 -2.05 -3.29 -29.70
CA ILE A 231 -1.50 -2.27 -30.60
C ILE A 231 -0.34 -2.91 -31.35
N GLU A 232 -0.54 -3.14 -32.63
CA GLU A 232 0.52 -3.70 -33.49
C GLU A 232 1.67 -2.70 -33.65
N GLN A 233 2.88 -3.24 -33.81
CA GLN A 233 4.04 -2.43 -34.07
C GLN A 233 3.80 -1.61 -35.38
N PHE A 234 4.01 -0.30 -35.30
CA PHE A 234 3.72 0.68 -36.37
C PHE A 234 2.26 0.94 -36.70
N ALA A 235 1.28 0.38 -35.97
CA ALA A 235 -0.14 0.66 -36.21
C ALA A 235 -0.51 2.16 -36.04
N LEU A 236 0.23 2.88 -35.20
CA LEU A 236 0.08 4.35 -35.04
C LEU A 236 0.71 5.12 -36.21
N LEU A 237 1.70 4.56 -36.88
CA LEU A 237 2.38 5.17 -38.03
C LEU A 237 1.56 5.05 -39.33
N SER A 238 0.69 4.05 -39.42
CA SER A 238 -0.13 3.80 -40.61
C SER A 238 -1.35 4.73 -40.74
N LYS A 239 -1.72 5.47 -39.70
CA LYS A 239 -2.89 6.36 -39.74
C LYS A 239 -2.65 7.71 -40.41
N ASP A 240 -1.38 8.13 -40.56
CA ASP A 240 -1.03 9.42 -41.14
C ASP A 240 0.26 9.31 -42.01
N ALA A 241 0.26 8.34 -42.92
CA ALA A 241 1.44 8.01 -43.72
C ALA A 241 2.08 9.21 -44.47
N GLN A 242 1.30 10.21 -44.88
CA GLN A 242 1.81 11.41 -45.52
C GLN A 242 2.48 12.40 -44.57
N THR A 243 1.90 12.57 -43.36
CA THR A 243 2.43 13.49 -42.33
C THR A 243 3.66 12.91 -41.67
N ASP A 244 3.71 11.59 -41.49
CA ASP A 244 4.85 10.90 -40.87
C ASP A 244 6.05 10.74 -41.82
N GLN A 245 5.78 10.59 -43.11
CA GLN A 245 6.83 10.58 -44.11
C GLN A 245 7.54 11.95 -44.19
N ALA A 246 6.76 13.05 -44.16
CA ALA A 246 7.31 14.41 -44.11
C ALA A 246 8.16 14.67 -42.86
N LYS A 247 7.71 14.25 -41.68
CA LYS A 247 8.48 14.35 -40.44
C LYS A 247 9.72 13.46 -40.41
N PHE A 248 9.63 12.28 -40.99
CA PHE A 248 10.79 11.39 -41.13
C PHE A 248 11.85 11.98 -42.06
N ASP A 249 11.44 12.52 -43.21
CA ASP A 249 12.31 13.17 -44.16
C ASP A 249 12.98 14.43 -43.60
N GLU A 250 12.21 15.22 -42.80
CA GLU A 250 12.75 16.38 -42.06
C GLU A 250 13.79 15.96 -41.00
N ALA A 251 13.48 14.89 -40.24
CA ALA A 251 14.43 14.34 -39.25
C ALA A 251 15.69 13.77 -39.89
N LEU A 252 15.60 13.15 -41.08
CA LEU A 252 16.71 12.65 -41.87
C LEU A 252 17.56 13.81 -42.41
N GLN A 253 16.94 14.87 -42.91
CA GLN A 253 17.64 16.09 -43.37
C GLN A 253 18.38 16.77 -42.22
N LYS A 254 17.75 16.88 -41.06
CA LYS A 254 18.36 17.46 -39.86
C LYS A 254 19.55 16.66 -39.37
N LYS A 255 19.43 15.33 -39.32
CA LYS A 255 20.59 14.44 -39.01
C LYS A 255 21.68 14.48 -40.08
N GLY A 256 21.31 14.57 -41.34
CA GLY A 256 22.26 14.71 -42.45
C GLY A 256 23.03 16.03 -42.36
N ALA A 257 22.37 17.13 -42.03
CA ALA A 257 22.99 18.43 -41.81
C ALA A 257 23.95 18.39 -40.60
N ASP A 258 23.52 17.81 -39.48
CA ASP A 258 24.33 17.66 -38.25
C ASP A 258 25.61 16.84 -38.50
N ILE A 259 25.50 15.73 -39.26
CA ILE A 259 26.64 14.89 -39.64
C ILE A 259 27.58 15.66 -40.63
N SER A 260 27.00 16.42 -41.55
CA SER A 260 27.75 17.22 -42.51
C SER A 260 28.54 18.33 -41.82
N GLU A 261 27.92 19.02 -40.88
CA GLU A 261 28.53 20.13 -40.11
C GLU A 261 29.59 19.62 -39.13
N HIS A 262 29.31 18.55 -38.39
CA HIS A 262 30.24 18.02 -37.38
C HIS A 262 31.41 17.23 -37.92
N PHE A 263 31.19 16.46 -38.98
CA PHE A 263 32.20 15.50 -39.51
C PHE A 263 32.78 15.88 -40.85
N LEU A 264 32.02 16.49 -41.75
CA LEU A 264 32.51 16.81 -43.11
C LEU A 264 33.05 18.23 -43.22
N ALA A 265 32.54 19.21 -42.48
CA ALA A 265 33.07 20.58 -42.51
C ALA A 265 34.52 20.67 -42.02
N PRO A 266 34.94 19.99 -40.94
CA PRO A 266 36.34 19.97 -40.53
C PRO A 266 37.28 19.29 -41.58
N LEU A 267 36.80 18.25 -42.28
CA LEU A 267 37.57 17.60 -43.31
C LEU A 267 37.76 18.46 -44.55
N LYS A 268 36.77 19.27 -44.93
CA LYS A 268 36.88 20.24 -46.06
C LYS A 268 37.79 21.41 -45.76
N ALA A 269 38.04 21.72 -44.49
CA ALA A 269 38.95 22.79 -44.09
C ALA A 269 40.43 22.38 -44.13
N VAL A 270 40.72 21.10 -44.32
CA VAL A 270 42.09 20.54 -44.35
C VAL A 270 42.53 20.20 -45.80
N ILE A 271 41.63 20.26 -46.78
CA ILE A 271 41.92 20.11 -48.21
C ILE A 271 41.91 21.49 -48.88
#